data_ef029fa6e35cf45d24b8d64c144aeafd
#
_entry.id   ef029fa6e35cf45d24b8d64c144aeafd
#
_cell.length_a   1.000
_cell.length_b   1.000
_cell.length_c   1.000
_cell.angle_alpha   90.00
_cell.angle_beta   90.00
_cell.angle_gamma   90.00
#
_symmetry.space_group_name_H-M   'P 1'
#
loop_
_entity.id
_entity.type
_entity.pdbx_description
1 polymer ?
#
loop_
_entity_poly.entity_id
_entity_poly.type
_entity_poly.pdbx_seq_one_letter_code
_entity_poly.pdbx_strand_id
1 'polypeptide(L)'
;MEVFQDYAYYYNIFYQDKDYRREAEQINSLLRQYGKNIGKIMDFGCGTGKHDLELVRMDYQCEGIDASPYMIEEAKKNAEKEGAKIKFSVADIKSFEPSGKYDAVLSLFHVMSYQNTNRDVLSAMTSARKSLNENGIFLFDVWYGPGVLSDKPVVRVKEVEDEERTLTRIARPVMDEKENVVSVRYDVLVVDKKTNIAQMFCEIHNMRYFFKPELDLMLQEAGFELIANMDCNTLAETSFSSWTSYFIAKAV
;
A
#
# COMPACT_ATOMS: atom_id res chain seq x y z
N MET A 1 -9.47 -3.60 16.56
CA MET A 1 -10.16 -4.39 15.53
C MET A 1 -9.16 -4.58 14.42
N GLU A 2 -8.88 -5.80 14.03
CA GLU A 2 -7.92 -6.07 12.94
C GLU A 2 -8.57 -5.65 11.63
N VAL A 3 -7.86 -4.88 10.82
CA VAL A 3 -8.25 -4.52 9.44
C VAL A 3 -7.94 -5.66 8.48
N PHE A 4 -8.66 -5.71 7.37
CA PHE A 4 -8.50 -6.75 6.34
C PHE A 4 -8.78 -8.19 6.83
N GLN A 5 -9.88 -8.39 7.57
CA GLN A 5 -10.45 -9.71 7.86
C GLN A 5 -11.46 -10.10 6.79
N ASP A 6 -12.73 -9.73 7.00
CA ASP A 6 -13.80 -10.02 6.04
C ASP A 6 -13.63 -9.22 4.74
N TYR A 7 -13.11 -7.98 4.81
CA TYR A 7 -12.84 -7.14 3.65
C TYR A 7 -11.79 -7.73 2.71
N ALA A 8 -10.77 -8.44 3.24
CA ALA A 8 -9.75 -9.09 2.42
C ALA A 8 -10.34 -10.12 1.43
N TYR A 9 -11.39 -10.84 1.85
CA TYR A 9 -12.07 -11.82 0.99
C TYR A 9 -12.71 -11.17 -0.25
N TYR A 10 -13.19 -9.94 -0.11
CA TYR A 10 -13.85 -9.20 -1.18
C TYR A 10 -12.94 -8.18 -1.86
N TYR A 11 -11.70 -8.04 -1.39
CA TYR A 11 -10.76 -7.03 -1.86
C TYR A 11 -10.52 -7.09 -3.37
N ASN A 12 -10.29 -8.28 -3.90
CA ASN A 12 -10.04 -8.46 -5.33
C ASN A 12 -11.24 -8.04 -6.21
N ILE A 13 -12.47 -8.17 -5.70
CA ILE A 13 -13.69 -7.77 -6.40
C ILE A 13 -13.83 -6.24 -6.37
N PHE A 14 -13.59 -5.60 -5.22
CA PHE A 14 -13.63 -4.14 -5.10
C PHE A 14 -12.58 -3.43 -5.97
N TYR A 15 -11.45 -4.08 -6.23
CA TYR A 15 -10.33 -3.52 -6.99
C TYR A 15 -10.08 -4.24 -8.32
N GLN A 16 -11.11 -4.90 -8.90
CA GLN A 16 -11.01 -5.57 -10.21
C GLN A 16 -10.71 -4.58 -11.35
N ASP A 17 -11.18 -3.33 -11.23
CA ASP A 17 -10.98 -2.26 -12.22
C ASP A 17 -9.63 -1.52 -12.05
N LYS A 18 -8.84 -1.88 -11.03
CA LYS A 18 -7.57 -1.21 -10.74
C LYS A 18 -6.52 -1.66 -11.74
N ASP A 19 -5.90 -0.69 -12.41
CA ASP A 19 -4.83 -0.93 -13.38
C ASP A 19 -3.47 -1.13 -12.68
N TYR A 20 -3.28 -2.33 -12.11
CA TYR A 20 -2.05 -2.73 -11.43
C TYR A 20 -0.84 -2.71 -12.37
N ARG A 21 -1.06 -3.00 -13.67
CA ARG A 21 0.01 -2.98 -14.67
C ARG A 21 0.55 -1.56 -14.85
N ARG A 22 -0.35 -0.57 -15.02
CA ARG A 22 0.05 0.83 -15.16
C ARG A 22 0.81 1.32 -13.92
N GLU A 23 0.33 0.97 -12.72
CA GLU A 23 1.03 1.33 -11.48
C GLU A 23 2.43 0.68 -11.41
N ALA A 24 2.54 -0.61 -11.76
CA ALA A 24 3.83 -1.29 -11.81
C ALA A 24 4.77 -0.69 -12.86
N GLU A 25 4.27 -0.25 -14.02
CA GLU A 25 5.05 0.48 -15.04
C GLU A 25 5.56 1.82 -14.49
N GLN A 26 4.75 2.55 -13.72
CA GLN A 26 5.18 3.77 -13.03
C GLN A 26 6.28 3.47 -11.99
N ILE A 27 6.08 2.46 -11.14
CA ILE A 27 7.08 2.01 -10.14
C ILE A 27 8.39 1.61 -10.84
N ASN A 28 8.32 0.81 -11.89
CA ASN A 28 9.49 0.42 -12.68
C ASN A 28 10.24 1.65 -13.25
N SER A 29 9.51 2.64 -13.75
CA SER A 29 10.12 3.89 -14.23
C SER A 29 10.87 4.62 -13.12
N LEU A 30 10.26 4.74 -11.93
CA LEU A 30 10.88 5.37 -10.76
C LEU A 30 12.10 4.59 -10.27
N LEU A 31 12.00 3.26 -10.18
CA LEU A 31 13.13 2.40 -9.79
C LEU A 31 14.31 2.52 -10.77
N ARG A 32 14.04 2.61 -12.06
CA ARG A 32 15.10 2.82 -13.08
C ARG A 32 15.71 4.21 -13.03
N GLN A 33 14.92 5.23 -12.70
CA GLN A 33 15.38 6.62 -12.63
C GLN A 33 16.26 6.87 -11.40
N TYR A 34 15.86 6.34 -10.25
CA TYR A 34 16.48 6.66 -8.96
C TYR A 34 17.36 5.54 -8.39
N GLY A 35 17.15 4.29 -8.81
CA GLY A 35 17.91 3.14 -8.38
C GLY A 35 18.99 2.73 -9.38
N LYS A 36 19.96 1.92 -8.91
CA LYS A 36 21.00 1.32 -9.75
C LYS A 36 20.91 -0.19 -9.66
N ASN A 37 20.75 -0.86 -10.80
CA ASN A 37 20.74 -2.33 -10.89
C ASN A 37 19.78 -2.99 -9.90
N ILE A 38 18.55 -2.47 -9.81
CA ILE A 38 17.52 -3.06 -8.98
C ILE A 38 17.11 -4.40 -9.59
N GLY A 39 17.25 -5.48 -8.82
CA GLY A 39 16.87 -6.83 -9.23
C GLY A 39 15.97 -7.50 -8.19
N LYS A 40 16.29 -7.28 -6.91
CA LYS A 40 15.56 -7.93 -5.79
C LYS A 40 14.75 -6.90 -5.00
N ILE A 41 13.44 -7.15 -4.89
CA ILE A 41 12.45 -6.25 -4.27
C ILE A 41 11.79 -6.95 -3.08
N MET A 42 11.61 -6.22 -1.98
CA MET A 42 10.72 -6.58 -0.88
C MET A 42 9.51 -5.65 -0.90
N ASP A 43 8.30 -6.21 -0.93
CA ASP A 43 7.05 -5.44 -0.84
C ASP A 43 6.46 -5.50 0.57
N PHE A 44 6.40 -4.35 1.23
CA PHE A 44 5.84 -4.15 2.56
C PHE A 44 4.34 -3.81 2.47
N GLY A 45 3.50 -4.72 2.93
CA GLY A 45 2.05 -4.62 2.78
C GLY A 45 1.60 -5.03 1.38
N CYS A 46 2.10 -6.16 0.89
CA CYS A 46 1.88 -6.64 -0.48
C CYS A 46 0.40 -6.95 -0.80
N GLY A 47 -0.47 -6.99 0.22
CA GLY A 47 -1.87 -7.33 0.05
C GLY A 47 -2.05 -8.66 -0.67
N THR A 48 -2.81 -8.67 -1.77
CA THR A 48 -3.06 -9.87 -2.58
C THR A 48 -2.00 -10.13 -3.66
N GLY A 49 -0.84 -9.47 -3.59
CA GLY A 49 0.35 -9.72 -4.43
C GLY A 49 0.23 -9.27 -5.89
N LYS A 50 -0.76 -8.45 -6.24
CA LYS A 50 -1.00 -8.07 -7.64
C LYS A 50 0.08 -7.16 -8.21
N HIS A 51 0.66 -6.25 -7.43
CA HIS A 51 1.81 -5.45 -7.86
C HIS A 51 3.04 -6.32 -8.07
N ASP A 52 3.30 -7.25 -7.14
CA ASP A 52 4.41 -8.18 -7.24
C ASP A 52 4.34 -9.03 -8.52
N LEU A 53 3.14 -9.50 -8.89
CA LEU A 53 2.94 -10.25 -10.14
C LEU A 53 3.33 -9.43 -11.37
N GLU A 54 2.93 -8.17 -11.44
CA GLU A 54 3.32 -7.29 -12.56
C GLU A 54 4.82 -6.99 -12.55
N LEU A 55 5.43 -6.78 -11.38
CA LEU A 55 6.87 -6.54 -11.25
C LEU A 55 7.69 -7.78 -11.65
N VAL A 56 7.24 -8.99 -11.30
CA VAL A 56 7.90 -10.23 -11.75
C VAL A 56 7.82 -10.39 -13.28
N ARG A 57 6.76 -9.95 -13.93
CA ARG A 57 6.67 -9.91 -15.41
C ARG A 57 7.65 -8.91 -16.04
N MET A 58 8.19 -7.98 -15.24
CA MET A 58 9.23 -7.01 -15.63
C MET A 58 10.64 -7.46 -15.19
N ASP A 59 10.83 -8.77 -14.91
CA ASP A 59 12.08 -9.42 -14.54
C ASP A 59 12.62 -9.07 -13.13
N TYR A 60 11.80 -8.53 -12.22
CA TYR A 60 12.17 -8.37 -10.82
C TYR A 60 11.98 -9.67 -10.03
N GLN A 61 12.82 -9.88 -9.02
CA GLN A 61 12.63 -10.92 -8.00
C GLN A 61 11.91 -10.30 -6.80
N CYS A 62 10.65 -10.66 -6.58
CA CYS A 62 9.83 -10.10 -5.52
C CYS A 62 9.66 -11.08 -4.36
N GLU A 63 9.71 -10.55 -3.15
CA GLU A 63 9.20 -11.16 -1.93
C GLU A 63 8.22 -10.17 -1.29
N GLY A 64 7.09 -10.66 -0.75
CA GLY A 64 6.07 -9.79 -0.15
C GLY A 64 5.71 -10.19 1.27
N ILE A 65 5.42 -9.20 2.10
CA ILE A 65 4.87 -9.38 3.44
C ILE A 65 3.61 -8.56 3.63
N ASP A 66 2.68 -9.10 4.40
CA ASP A 66 1.48 -8.40 4.84
C ASP A 66 1.11 -8.86 6.25
N ALA A 67 0.53 -7.99 7.06
CA ALA A 67 0.09 -8.31 8.40
C ALA A 67 -1.16 -9.21 8.41
N SER A 68 -1.98 -9.19 7.35
CA SER A 68 -3.18 -9.99 7.22
C SER A 68 -2.89 -11.40 6.67
N PRO A 69 -3.16 -12.46 7.44
CA PRO A 69 -3.05 -13.84 6.93
C PRO A 69 -3.95 -14.09 5.71
N TYR A 70 -5.11 -13.45 5.65
CA TYR A 70 -6.06 -13.59 4.54
C TYR A 70 -5.52 -12.97 3.25
N MET A 71 -4.86 -11.81 3.34
CA MET A 71 -4.18 -11.20 2.19
C MET A 71 -3.07 -12.10 1.67
N ILE A 72 -2.25 -12.66 2.54
CA ILE A 72 -1.17 -13.58 2.18
C ILE A 72 -1.70 -14.88 1.56
N GLU A 73 -2.83 -15.41 2.03
CA GLU A 73 -3.45 -16.57 1.40
C GLU A 73 -3.89 -16.26 -0.04
N GLU A 74 -4.55 -15.12 -0.24
CA GLU A 74 -4.96 -14.68 -1.58
C GLU A 74 -3.75 -14.37 -2.48
N ALA A 75 -2.68 -13.76 -1.95
CA ALA A 75 -1.45 -13.53 -2.70
C ALA A 75 -0.83 -14.83 -3.22
N LYS A 76 -0.78 -15.87 -2.38
CA LYS A 76 -0.30 -17.21 -2.78
C LYS A 76 -1.17 -17.84 -3.85
N LYS A 77 -2.50 -17.76 -3.72
CA LYS A 77 -3.45 -18.25 -4.75
C LYS A 77 -3.26 -17.53 -6.08
N ASN A 78 -3.12 -16.20 -6.04
CA ASN A 78 -2.88 -15.41 -7.24
C ASN A 78 -1.55 -15.78 -7.92
N ALA A 79 -0.48 -15.96 -7.15
CA ALA A 79 0.82 -16.36 -7.68
C ALA A 79 0.77 -17.78 -8.28
N GLU A 80 0.13 -18.73 -7.62
CA GLU A 80 -0.05 -20.10 -8.13
C GLU A 80 -0.81 -20.11 -9.44
N LYS A 81 -1.92 -19.38 -9.51
CA LYS A 81 -2.74 -19.24 -10.74
C LYS A 81 -1.95 -18.72 -11.94
N GLU A 82 -1.03 -17.79 -11.70
CA GLU A 82 -0.17 -17.18 -12.72
C GLU A 82 1.14 -17.93 -12.94
N GLY A 83 1.41 -19.01 -12.18
CA GLY A 83 2.66 -19.77 -12.24
C GLY A 83 3.89 -18.96 -11.79
N ALA A 84 3.68 -17.89 -11.02
CA ALA A 84 4.74 -17.00 -10.55
C ALA A 84 5.38 -17.53 -9.27
N LYS A 85 6.72 -17.44 -9.18
CA LYS A 85 7.50 -17.87 -8.00
C LYS A 85 7.78 -16.66 -7.11
N ILE A 86 6.81 -16.31 -6.26
CA ILE A 86 6.93 -15.21 -5.30
C ILE A 86 6.77 -15.78 -3.89
N LYS A 87 7.64 -15.37 -2.98
CA LYS A 87 7.53 -15.76 -1.56
C LYS A 87 6.69 -14.72 -0.82
N PHE A 88 5.55 -15.14 -0.30
CA PHE A 88 4.69 -14.33 0.54
C PHE A 88 4.66 -14.85 1.98
N SER A 89 4.76 -13.94 2.96
CA SER A 89 4.82 -14.26 4.39
C SER A 89 3.98 -13.30 5.23
N VAL A 90 3.35 -13.82 6.28
CA VAL A 90 2.65 -12.97 7.26
C VAL A 90 3.69 -12.29 8.14
N ALA A 91 3.74 -10.97 8.14
CA ALA A 91 4.61 -10.18 9.00
C ALA A 91 4.11 -8.73 9.15
N ASP A 92 4.41 -8.11 10.29
CA ASP A 92 4.18 -6.69 10.53
C ASP A 92 5.42 -5.90 10.10
N ILE A 93 5.24 -4.93 9.20
CA ILE A 93 6.32 -4.07 8.69
C ILE A 93 7.07 -3.31 9.79
N LYS A 94 6.43 -3.06 10.93
CA LYS A 94 7.03 -2.37 12.08
C LYS A 94 8.08 -3.20 12.83
N SER A 95 8.03 -4.51 12.71
CA SER A 95 8.90 -5.45 13.43
C SER A 95 9.54 -6.49 12.51
N PHE A 96 9.48 -6.28 11.21
CA PHE A 96 10.04 -7.22 10.24
C PHE A 96 11.57 -7.28 10.34
N GLU A 97 12.09 -8.49 10.49
CA GLU A 97 13.53 -8.76 10.43
C GLU A 97 13.82 -9.54 9.14
N PRO A 98 14.55 -8.95 8.19
CA PRO A 98 14.78 -9.56 6.90
C PRO A 98 15.77 -10.75 7.00
N SER A 99 15.54 -11.81 6.23
CA SER A 99 16.45 -12.94 6.10
C SER A 99 17.58 -12.68 5.10
N GLY A 100 17.55 -11.55 4.40
CA GLY A 100 18.52 -11.15 3.38
C GLY A 100 18.42 -9.67 3.09
N LYS A 101 19.09 -9.22 2.03
CA LYS A 101 19.09 -7.83 1.58
C LYS A 101 18.41 -7.70 0.23
N TYR A 102 17.84 -6.53 -0.01
CA TYR A 102 17.08 -6.16 -1.20
C TYR A 102 17.67 -4.88 -1.81
N ASP A 103 17.48 -4.71 -3.11
CA ASP A 103 17.89 -3.50 -3.82
C ASP A 103 16.83 -2.40 -3.70
N ALA A 104 15.58 -2.82 -3.54
CA ALA A 104 14.48 -1.91 -3.22
C ALA A 104 13.53 -2.52 -2.18
N VAL A 105 12.94 -1.65 -1.37
CA VAL A 105 11.74 -1.92 -0.56
C VAL A 105 10.63 -1.06 -1.12
N LEU A 106 9.49 -1.67 -1.40
CA LEU A 106 8.27 -0.98 -1.78
C LEU A 106 7.28 -0.98 -0.61
N SER A 107 6.41 0.02 -0.57
CA SER A 107 5.26 0.02 0.33
C SER A 107 4.13 0.78 -0.37
N LEU A 108 3.30 0.07 -1.10
CA LEU A 108 2.39 0.60 -2.11
C LEU A 108 0.94 0.58 -1.63
N PHE A 109 0.13 1.45 -2.24
CA PHE A 109 -1.30 1.58 -1.96
C PHE A 109 -1.59 1.99 -0.51
N HIS A 110 -0.82 2.98 -0.06
CA HIS A 110 -1.01 3.72 1.20
C HIS A 110 -0.75 2.90 2.48
N VAL A 111 0.05 1.83 2.41
CA VAL A 111 0.41 1.01 3.58
C VAL A 111 1.07 1.84 4.67
N MET A 112 1.92 2.81 4.30
CA MET A 112 2.52 3.73 5.26
C MET A 112 1.47 4.63 5.96
N SER A 113 0.33 4.91 5.32
CA SER A 113 -0.76 5.68 5.93
C SER A 113 -1.50 4.92 7.04
N TYR A 114 -1.35 3.61 7.14
CA TYR A 114 -1.84 2.83 8.29
C TYR A 114 -0.95 2.97 9.54
N GLN A 115 0.22 3.57 9.44
CA GLN A 115 1.11 3.83 10.56
C GLN A 115 0.67 5.13 11.26
N ASN A 116 -0.25 5.03 12.24
CA ASN A 116 -0.94 6.19 12.80
C ASN A 116 -0.10 6.97 13.82
N THR A 117 0.98 6.39 14.39
CA THR A 117 1.86 7.05 15.33
C THR A 117 3.26 7.30 14.74
N ASN A 118 3.95 8.34 15.20
CA ASN A 118 5.34 8.59 14.81
C ASN A 118 6.25 7.38 15.07
N ARG A 119 6.02 6.68 16.19
CA ARG A 119 6.74 5.46 16.53
C ARG A 119 6.53 4.36 15.50
N ASP A 120 5.29 4.13 15.06
CA ASP A 120 4.99 3.10 14.06
C ASP A 120 5.63 3.43 12.73
N VAL A 121 5.56 4.70 12.29
CA VAL A 121 6.22 5.17 11.06
C VAL A 121 7.72 4.93 11.12
N LEU A 122 8.39 5.37 12.19
CA LEU A 122 9.84 5.17 12.36
C LEU A 122 10.21 3.70 12.44
N SER A 123 9.40 2.87 13.10
CA SER A 123 9.63 1.42 13.17
C SER A 123 9.55 0.77 11.78
N ALA A 124 8.54 1.12 10.97
CA ALA A 124 8.40 0.63 9.60
C ALA A 124 9.57 1.10 8.70
N MET A 125 9.97 2.37 8.78
CA MET A 125 11.12 2.90 8.05
C MET A 125 12.43 2.20 8.47
N THR A 126 12.63 1.95 9.77
CA THR A 126 13.80 1.23 10.30
C THR A 126 13.84 -0.21 9.77
N SER A 127 12.69 -0.90 9.71
CA SER A 127 12.59 -2.23 9.12
C SER A 127 12.92 -2.22 7.62
N ALA A 128 12.46 -1.18 6.90
CA ALA A 128 12.83 -0.99 5.50
C ALA A 128 14.34 -0.75 5.34
N ARG A 129 14.95 0.10 6.19
CA ARG A 129 16.40 0.34 6.16
C ARG A 129 17.21 -0.94 6.42
N LYS A 130 16.77 -1.73 7.40
CA LYS A 130 17.38 -3.03 7.70
C LYS A 130 17.28 -4.00 6.53
N SER A 131 16.24 -3.91 5.72
CA SER A 131 16.03 -4.77 4.56
C SER A 131 16.87 -4.41 3.34
N LEU A 132 17.35 -3.17 3.26
CA LEU A 132 18.03 -2.64 2.08
C LEU A 132 19.55 -2.86 2.08
N ASN A 133 20.08 -3.07 0.89
CA ASN A 133 21.49 -2.86 0.58
C ASN A 133 21.87 -1.38 0.77
N GLU A 134 23.19 -1.09 0.88
CA GLU A 134 23.70 0.27 0.78
C GLU A 134 23.26 0.92 -0.54
N ASN A 135 22.80 2.15 -0.50
CA ASN A 135 22.21 2.86 -1.63
C ASN A 135 20.94 2.23 -2.21
N GLY A 136 20.31 1.27 -1.53
CA GLY A 136 19.03 0.70 -1.91
C GLY A 136 17.91 1.74 -1.85
N ILE A 137 16.82 1.49 -2.55
CA ILE A 137 15.70 2.43 -2.68
C ILE A 137 14.54 1.99 -1.80
N PHE A 138 14.04 2.92 -0.99
CA PHE A 138 12.73 2.81 -0.36
C PHE A 138 11.73 3.69 -1.10
N LEU A 139 10.75 3.07 -1.76
CA LEU A 139 9.69 3.74 -2.50
C LEU A 139 8.35 3.41 -1.85
N PHE A 140 7.65 4.42 -1.39
CA PHE A 140 6.34 4.25 -0.76
C PHE A 140 5.40 5.38 -1.15
N ASP A 141 4.10 5.15 -1.01
CA ASP A 141 3.09 6.18 -1.18
C ASP A 141 2.29 6.43 0.09
N VAL A 142 1.77 7.63 0.18
CA VAL A 142 0.97 8.08 1.33
C VAL A 142 -0.21 8.95 0.87
N TRP A 143 -1.18 9.09 1.74
CA TRP A 143 -2.12 10.20 1.68
C TRP A 143 -1.38 11.49 2.00
N TYR A 144 -1.40 12.42 1.04
CA TYR A 144 -0.61 13.65 1.16
C TYR A 144 -1.46 14.76 1.77
N GLY A 145 -1.02 15.28 2.90
CA GLY A 145 -1.77 16.21 3.74
C GLY A 145 -2.33 17.43 3.02
N PRO A 146 -1.53 18.17 2.22
CA PRO A 146 -2.05 19.32 1.46
C PRO A 146 -3.24 18.96 0.57
N GLY A 147 -3.18 17.85 -0.18
CA GLY A 147 -4.27 17.38 -1.02
C GLY A 147 -5.49 16.93 -0.21
N VAL A 148 -5.27 16.12 0.84
CA VAL A 148 -6.34 15.65 1.74
C VAL A 148 -7.09 16.82 2.41
N LEU A 149 -6.38 17.87 2.81
CA LEU A 149 -6.97 19.05 3.45
C LEU A 149 -7.65 19.98 2.45
N SER A 150 -7.16 20.07 1.20
CA SER A 150 -7.76 20.90 0.16
C SER A 150 -9.01 20.27 -0.47
N ASP A 151 -9.04 18.94 -0.58
CA ASP A 151 -10.18 18.15 -1.07
C ASP A 151 -10.52 17.08 -0.04
N LYS A 152 -11.24 17.50 1.01
CA LYS A 152 -11.54 16.64 2.15
C LYS A 152 -12.35 15.41 1.73
N PRO A 153 -12.03 14.23 2.31
CA PRO A 153 -12.75 13.01 1.99
C PRO A 153 -14.23 13.11 2.38
N VAL A 154 -15.09 12.67 1.48
CA VAL A 154 -16.54 12.66 1.63
C VAL A 154 -17.08 11.24 1.60
N VAL A 155 -18.33 11.06 2.03
CA VAL A 155 -19.01 9.77 1.92
C VAL A 155 -19.05 9.33 0.45
N ARG A 156 -18.59 8.12 0.19
CA ARG A 156 -18.61 7.51 -1.15
C ARG A 156 -19.25 6.14 -1.12
N VAL A 157 -20.03 5.85 -2.15
CA VAL A 157 -20.61 4.53 -2.39
C VAL A 157 -19.90 3.92 -3.61
N LYS A 158 -19.45 2.68 -3.48
CA LYS A 158 -18.93 1.89 -4.60
C LYS A 158 -19.73 0.59 -4.68
N GLU A 159 -20.30 0.33 -5.85
CA GLU A 159 -20.97 -0.92 -6.17
C GLU A 159 -20.12 -1.68 -7.19
N VAL A 160 -19.96 -2.97 -6.94
CA VAL A 160 -19.25 -3.91 -7.83
C VAL A 160 -19.98 -5.25 -7.80
N GLU A 161 -19.74 -6.06 -8.81
CA GLU A 161 -20.32 -7.39 -8.85
C GLU A 161 -19.37 -8.41 -9.50
N ASP A 162 -19.54 -9.67 -9.15
CA ASP A 162 -18.98 -10.82 -9.83
C ASP A 162 -20.12 -11.73 -10.33
N GLU A 163 -19.80 -12.93 -10.78
CA GLU A 163 -20.82 -13.90 -11.27
C GLU A 163 -21.78 -14.36 -10.15
N GLU A 164 -21.34 -14.33 -8.90
CA GLU A 164 -22.08 -14.89 -7.77
C GLU A 164 -22.69 -13.84 -6.86
N ARG A 165 -22.12 -12.59 -6.80
CA ARG A 165 -22.42 -11.61 -5.76
C ARG A 165 -22.51 -10.19 -6.30
N THR A 166 -23.33 -9.39 -5.63
CA THR A 166 -23.32 -7.93 -5.72
C THR A 166 -22.82 -7.36 -4.39
N LEU A 167 -21.86 -6.44 -4.46
CA LEU A 167 -21.25 -5.83 -3.28
C LEU A 167 -21.44 -4.31 -3.32
N THR A 168 -21.91 -3.75 -2.21
CA THR A 168 -22.00 -2.29 -2.01
C THR A 168 -21.13 -1.93 -0.83
N ARG A 169 -20.17 -1.02 -1.03
CA ARG A 169 -19.34 -0.44 0.03
C ARG A 169 -19.69 1.03 0.20
N ILE A 170 -20.04 1.42 1.43
CA ILE A 170 -20.23 2.81 1.82
C ILE A 170 -19.02 3.21 2.67
N ALA A 171 -18.20 4.11 2.16
CA ALA A 171 -17.07 4.70 2.88
C ALA A 171 -17.52 5.97 3.60
N ARG A 172 -17.41 5.99 4.93
CA ARG A 172 -17.78 7.12 5.79
C ARG A 172 -16.55 7.66 6.51
N PRO A 173 -15.88 8.69 5.96
CA PRO A 173 -14.71 9.28 6.58
C PRO A 173 -15.09 10.23 7.74
N VAL A 174 -14.27 10.20 8.79
CA VAL A 174 -14.27 11.18 9.87
C VAL A 174 -12.82 11.64 10.05
N MET A 175 -12.58 12.95 9.97
CA MET A 175 -11.25 13.52 10.11
C MET A 175 -10.94 13.88 11.56
N ASP A 176 -9.73 13.57 12.00
CA ASP A 176 -9.08 14.10 13.17
C ASP A 176 -7.86 14.90 12.73
N GLU A 177 -8.04 16.21 12.56
CA GLU A 177 -6.98 17.11 12.09
C GLU A 177 -5.87 17.33 13.12
N LYS A 178 -6.07 16.99 14.40
CA LYS A 178 -5.03 17.11 15.43
C LYS A 178 -4.01 15.97 15.33
N GLU A 179 -4.49 14.79 14.97
CA GLU A 179 -3.66 13.59 14.81
C GLU A 179 -3.27 13.32 13.36
N ASN A 180 -3.71 14.15 12.41
CA ASN A 180 -3.55 13.94 10.97
C ASN A 180 -4.14 12.61 10.50
N VAL A 181 -5.25 12.16 11.07
CA VAL A 181 -5.86 10.86 10.78
C VAL A 181 -7.27 11.04 10.22
N VAL A 182 -7.58 10.23 9.22
CA VAL A 182 -8.95 10.03 8.72
C VAL A 182 -9.39 8.62 9.09
N SER A 183 -10.38 8.49 9.95
CA SER A 183 -11.03 7.21 10.25
C SER A 183 -12.10 6.95 9.20
N VAL A 184 -11.86 6.00 8.31
CA VAL A 184 -12.82 5.60 7.26
C VAL A 184 -13.55 4.35 7.70
N ARG A 185 -14.83 4.50 8.06
CA ARG A 185 -15.69 3.35 8.27
C ARG A 185 -16.22 2.85 6.93
N TYR A 186 -15.94 1.60 6.62
CA TYR A 186 -16.53 0.86 5.51
C TYR A 186 -17.69 0.03 6.03
N ASP A 187 -18.91 0.33 5.56
CA ASP A 187 -20.07 -0.54 5.69
C ASP A 187 -20.19 -1.31 4.37
N VAL A 188 -20.09 -2.64 4.42
CA VAL A 188 -20.11 -3.49 3.24
C VAL A 188 -21.32 -4.40 3.27
N LEU A 189 -22.15 -4.30 2.24
CA LEU A 189 -23.27 -5.18 1.97
C LEU A 189 -22.86 -6.14 0.86
N VAL A 190 -23.05 -7.43 1.08
CA VAL A 190 -22.83 -8.50 0.11
C VAL A 190 -24.15 -9.23 -0.10
N VAL A 191 -24.62 -9.30 -1.33
CA VAL A 191 -25.81 -10.03 -1.73
C VAL A 191 -25.43 -11.18 -2.62
N ASP A 192 -25.73 -12.40 -2.21
CA ASP A 192 -25.59 -13.60 -3.04
C ASP A 192 -26.71 -13.64 -4.10
N LYS A 193 -26.33 -13.70 -5.38
CA LYS A 193 -27.27 -13.62 -6.52
C LYS A 193 -28.16 -14.85 -6.66
N LYS A 194 -27.72 -16.01 -6.17
CA LYS A 194 -28.47 -17.28 -6.27
C LYS A 194 -29.51 -17.42 -5.18
N THR A 195 -29.12 -17.09 -3.95
CA THR A 195 -29.98 -17.26 -2.77
C THR A 195 -30.74 -16.00 -2.37
N ASN A 196 -30.33 -14.85 -2.92
CA ASN A 196 -30.82 -13.52 -2.54
C ASN A 196 -30.62 -13.19 -1.04
N ILE A 197 -29.66 -13.87 -0.40
CA ILE A 197 -29.29 -13.63 1.00
C ILE A 197 -28.31 -12.46 1.05
N ALA A 198 -28.60 -11.51 1.93
CA ALA A 198 -27.76 -10.37 2.19
C ALA A 198 -26.97 -10.54 3.50
N GLN A 199 -25.69 -10.21 3.48
CA GLN A 199 -24.82 -10.14 4.65
C GLN A 199 -24.22 -8.74 4.73
N MET A 200 -24.01 -8.24 5.94
CA MET A 200 -23.38 -6.95 6.17
C MET A 200 -22.29 -7.07 7.23
N PHE A 201 -21.17 -6.43 6.96
CA PHE A 201 -20.09 -6.26 7.94
C PHE A 201 -19.55 -4.83 7.88
N CYS A 202 -18.75 -4.45 8.87
CA CYS A 202 -18.07 -3.18 8.86
C CYS A 202 -16.62 -3.30 9.33
N GLU A 203 -15.74 -2.48 8.73
CA GLU A 203 -14.36 -2.30 9.18
C GLU A 203 -14.05 -0.81 9.29
N ILE A 204 -13.11 -0.45 10.18
CA ILE A 204 -12.64 0.91 10.35
C ILE A 204 -11.16 0.95 9.97
N HIS A 205 -10.85 1.78 8.99
CA HIS A 205 -9.50 2.01 8.50
C HIS A 205 -9.04 3.40 8.95
N ASN A 206 -8.06 3.45 9.84
CA ASN A 206 -7.46 4.70 10.28
C ASN A 206 -6.28 5.01 9.38
N MET A 207 -6.41 6.07 8.59
CA MET A 207 -5.44 6.48 7.57
C MET A 207 -4.81 7.80 7.98
N ARG A 208 -3.52 7.80 8.29
CA ARG A 208 -2.75 9.02 8.53
C ARG A 208 -2.40 9.68 7.19
N TYR A 209 -2.60 11.00 7.11
CA TYR A 209 -2.05 11.79 6.03
C TYR A 209 -0.79 12.52 6.49
N PHE A 210 0.14 12.68 5.56
CA PHE A 210 1.50 13.13 5.87
C PHE A 210 1.87 14.41 5.13
N PHE A 211 2.83 15.14 5.73
CA PHE A 211 3.46 16.29 5.12
C PHE A 211 4.93 15.99 4.80
N LYS A 212 5.43 16.53 3.69
CA LYS A 212 6.80 16.29 3.24
C LYS A 212 7.85 16.58 4.32
N PRO A 213 7.81 17.71 5.07
CA PRO A 213 8.83 18.00 6.09
C PRO A 213 8.90 16.99 7.23
N GLU A 214 7.76 16.44 7.67
CA GLU A 214 7.75 15.42 8.72
C GLU A 214 8.32 14.08 8.24
N LEU A 215 7.95 13.66 7.02
CA LEU A 215 8.48 12.43 6.43
C LEU A 215 9.97 12.55 6.13
N ASP A 216 10.45 13.70 5.67
CA ASP A 216 11.87 13.96 5.43
C ASP A 216 12.67 13.79 6.73
N LEU A 217 12.21 14.40 7.85
CA LEU A 217 12.83 14.25 9.15
C LEU A 217 12.83 12.79 9.62
N MET A 218 11.72 12.06 9.48
CA MET A 218 11.62 10.66 9.89
C MET A 218 12.48 9.74 9.04
N LEU A 219 12.60 10.02 7.74
CA LEU A 219 13.49 9.29 6.84
C LEU A 219 14.95 9.47 7.23
N GLN A 220 15.38 10.71 7.53
CA GLN A 220 16.75 10.99 8.00
C GLN A 220 17.05 10.25 9.31
N GLU A 221 16.13 10.26 10.28
CA GLU A 221 16.27 9.52 11.54
C GLU A 221 16.39 8.00 11.31
N ALA A 222 15.72 7.46 10.30
CA ALA A 222 15.76 6.05 9.94
C ALA A 222 16.95 5.67 9.03
N GLY A 223 17.84 6.60 8.67
CA GLY A 223 19.02 6.37 7.84
C GLY A 223 18.74 6.40 6.33
N PHE A 224 17.87 7.33 5.90
CA PHE A 224 17.56 7.59 4.50
C PHE A 224 17.79 9.05 4.10
N GLU A 225 18.09 9.26 2.83
CA GLU A 225 18.04 10.54 2.15
C GLU A 225 16.80 10.57 1.25
N LEU A 226 15.90 11.55 1.44
CA LEU A 226 14.77 11.77 0.54
C LEU A 226 15.27 12.36 -0.78
N ILE A 227 15.11 11.62 -1.90
CA ILE A 227 15.62 12.02 -3.22
C ILE A 227 14.55 12.52 -4.18
N ALA A 228 13.28 12.13 -3.99
CA ALA A 228 12.17 12.63 -4.81
C ALA A 228 10.83 12.50 -4.07
N ASN A 229 9.89 13.38 -4.44
CA ASN A 229 8.51 13.36 -3.99
C ASN A 229 7.59 13.71 -5.17
N MET A 230 6.73 12.78 -5.57
CA MET A 230 5.97 12.85 -6.83
C MET A 230 4.50 12.51 -6.65
N ASP A 231 3.64 13.19 -7.38
CA ASP A 231 2.22 12.86 -7.48
C ASP A 231 2.00 11.47 -8.08
N CYS A 232 1.20 10.63 -7.42
CA CYS A 232 1.01 9.23 -7.84
C CYS A 232 0.30 9.09 -9.21
N ASN A 233 -0.50 10.06 -9.61
CA ASN A 233 -1.26 9.98 -10.85
C ASN A 233 -0.47 10.46 -12.07
N THR A 234 0.35 11.49 -11.88
CA THR A 234 1.00 12.22 -12.98
C THR A 234 2.50 12.01 -13.04
N LEU A 235 3.13 11.53 -11.96
CA LEU A 235 4.58 11.49 -11.76
C LEU A 235 5.28 12.87 -11.89
N ALA A 236 4.52 13.94 -11.84
CA ALA A 236 5.06 15.28 -11.70
C ALA A 236 5.46 15.55 -10.25
N GLU A 237 6.17 16.63 -9.99
CA GLU A 237 6.46 17.09 -8.63
C GLU A 237 5.14 17.26 -7.86
N THR A 238 5.13 16.79 -6.60
CA THR A 238 3.94 16.86 -5.73
C THR A 238 3.51 18.31 -5.52
N SER A 239 2.23 18.57 -5.69
CA SER A 239 1.61 19.90 -5.55
C SER A 239 0.59 19.93 -4.40
N PHE A 240 0.04 21.12 -4.15
CA PHE A 240 -1.02 21.29 -3.14
C PHE A 240 -2.28 20.46 -3.44
N SER A 241 -2.56 20.15 -4.70
CA SER A 241 -3.71 19.35 -5.14
C SER A 241 -3.43 17.85 -5.26
N SER A 242 -2.19 17.41 -5.03
CA SER A 242 -1.83 15.99 -5.05
C SER A 242 -2.43 15.29 -3.82
N TRP A 243 -3.39 14.39 -4.04
CA TRP A 243 -4.07 13.68 -2.95
C TRP A 243 -3.26 12.51 -2.41
N THR A 244 -2.48 11.89 -3.29
CA THR A 244 -1.52 10.81 -2.98
C THR A 244 -0.17 11.14 -3.55
N SER A 245 0.88 10.73 -2.87
CA SER A 245 2.24 11.07 -3.26
C SER A 245 3.22 9.94 -3.02
N TYR A 246 4.04 9.62 -4.03
CA TYR A 246 5.22 8.78 -3.88
C TYR A 246 6.35 9.53 -3.19
N PHE A 247 7.01 8.86 -2.28
CA PHE A 247 8.25 9.25 -1.67
C PHE A 247 9.33 8.25 -2.07
N ILE A 248 10.42 8.73 -2.62
CA ILE A 248 11.57 7.93 -3.03
C ILE A 248 12.74 8.34 -2.16
N ALA A 249 13.22 7.41 -1.36
CA ALA A 249 14.32 7.62 -0.42
C ALA A 249 15.43 6.60 -0.67
N LYS A 250 16.66 7.03 -0.46
CA LYS A 250 17.86 6.23 -0.65
C LYS A 250 18.47 5.88 0.70
N ALA A 251 18.81 4.63 0.92
CA ALA A 251 19.54 4.16 2.10
C ALA A 251 20.94 4.74 2.16
N VAL A 252 21.30 5.40 3.28
CA VAL A 252 22.60 6.02 3.55
C VAL A 252 23.28 5.40 4.76
#